data_d535861bd8b0fa88440d1668575a112f
#
_entry.id   d535861bd8b0fa88440d1668575a112f
#
_cell.length_a   1.000
_cell.length_b   1.000
_cell.length_c   1.000
_cell.angle_alpha   90.00
_cell.angle_beta   90.00
_cell.angle_gamma   90.00
#
_symmetry.space_group_name_H-M   'P 1'
#
loop_
_entity.id
_entity.type
_entity.pdbx_description
1 polymer ?
#
loop_
_entity_poly.entity_id
_entity_poly.type
_entity_poly.pdbx_seq_one_letter_code
_entity_poly.pdbx_strand_id
1 'polypeptide(L)'
;MPPARQFRVQIQIIGRQVQGRRRCQGQTHVLQIAGARQFRHILQGAEVEVVAGQHDHDRQALERRFQPVRVEEPSVADTLAVMNGIKKYYEEHHHVQVDADVLSAIVTLSERYITDRYLPDKAIDLLDEACACCNLAHPVISEYLEMQKELDGLRQEEADMESSDVNEAIDYEQVAERKTRIAKLEAELPAKQAAASEIKVTMDDVAKVIELWTGIPAVKIQETEFVKLAGLEAELKKKIIGQDEAVHLVAQAVKRSRADLSGRRRPASFIFVGPTGVGKTELVKQLANQLFDGPDPLIRLDMSEYMEKYAVSRMIGSPPGYVGYEEAGQLTEKVRRRPYSVVLFDEIEKAHPDVMNILLQILDEGKINDAQGRTVDFSNTVICMTSNAGSGDKTTSGLGFNKSEEQLSEEKTRKALSQFLRPEFLGRVDEVIAFKPLSQQTLEGIAALMLDEYKPSMEAKGIAYSYTPAALSALVAKSQGGKFGARDLRRVIRKAVEDPAAERIIDGTLKAGSSLTVDAENGEVILK
;
A
#
# COMPACT_ATOMS: atom_id res chain seq x y z
N MET A 1 -33.39 -4.84 25.08
CA MET A 1 -33.08 -5.66 23.88
C MET A 1 -33.68 -4.94 22.68
N PRO A 2 -32.91 -4.34 21.79
CA PRO A 2 -33.40 -3.87 20.52
C PRO A 2 -33.53 -5.06 19.54
N PRO A 3 -34.53 -5.04 18.63
CA PRO A 3 -34.78 -6.16 17.73
C PRO A 3 -33.63 -6.29 16.70
N ALA A 4 -33.24 -7.54 16.45
CA ALA A 4 -32.27 -7.91 15.45
C ALA A 4 -32.71 -7.37 14.07
N ARG A 5 -31.87 -6.54 13.46
CA ARG A 5 -32.05 -6.09 12.08
C ARG A 5 -31.85 -7.29 11.16
N GLN A 6 -32.91 -7.68 10.47
CA GLN A 6 -32.86 -8.69 9.41
C GLN A 6 -32.21 -8.05 8.16
N PHE A 7 -31.09 -8.58 7.73
CA PHE A 7 -30.48 -8.22 6.45
C PHE A 7 -31.03 -9.15 5.37
N ARG A 8 -31.59 -8.58 4.30
CA ARG A 8 -31.90 -9.30 3.06
C ARG A 8 -30.74 -9.08 2.09
N VAL A 9 -30.08 -10.15 1.71
CA VAL A 9 -29.02 -10.13 0.67
C VAL A 9 -29.54 -10.86 -0.55
N GLN A 10 -29.53 -10.19 -1.69
CA GLN A 10 -29.81 -10.77 -2.99
C GLN A 10 -28.48 -10.88 -3.76
N ILE A 11 -27.98 -12.11 -3.92
CA ILE A 11 -26.69 -12.38 -4.56
C ILE A 11 -26.91 -12.64 -6.03
N GLN A 12 -26.23 -11.86 -6.86
CA GLN A 12 -26.07 -12.13 -8.29
C GLN A 12 -24.71 -12.79 -8.49
N ILE A 13 -24.67 -14.09 -8.79
CA ILE A 13 -23.43 -14.83 -9.08
C ILE A 13 -23.25 -14.86 -10.60
N ILE A 14 -22.08 -14.37 -11.08
CA ILE A 14 -21.69 -14.37 -12.50
C ILE A 14 -20.59 -15.43 -12.71
N GLY A 15 -20.80 -16.51 -13.42
CA GLY A 15 -19.87 -17.60 -13.69
C GLY A 15 -19.87 -18.13 -15.13
N ARG A 16 -18.84 -18.86 -15.53
CA ARG A 16 -18.55 -19.29 -16.91
C ARG A 16 -19.44 -20.44 -17.39
N GLN A 17 -19.80 -20.41 -18.68
CA GLN A 17 -20.60 -21.39 -19.41
C GLN A 17 -19.99 -22.80 -19.40
N VAL A 18 -20.86 -23.78 -19.15
CA VAL A 18 -20.75 -25.17 -19.67
C VAL A 18 -22.02 -25.46 -20.42
N GLN A 19 -21.89 -25.98 -21.66
CA GLN A 19 -22.99 -26.26 -22.55
C GLN A 19 -23.92 -27.37 -22.04
N GLY A 20 -25.21 -27.09 -21.95
CA GLY A 20 -26.25 -28.11 -21.68
C GLY A 20 -27.58 -27.45 -21.34
N ARG A 21 -28.49 -27.43 -22.32
CA ARG A 21 -29.87 -26.92 -22.17
C ARG A 21 -30.71 -27.79 -21.24
N ARG A 22 -31.22 -27.22 -20.12
CA ARG A 22 -32.53 -27.60 -19.54
C ARG A 22 -33.24 -26.35 -19.02
N ARG A 23 -34.52 -26.18 -19.41
CA ARG A 23 -35.40 -25.14 -18.89
C ARG A 23 -35.77 -25.46 -17.44
N CYS A 24 -35.56 -24.54 -16.52
CA CYS A 24 -36.19 -24.54 -15.20
C CYS A 24 -37.22 -23.40 -15.12
N GLN A 25 -38.43 -23.76 -14.71
CA GLN A 25 -39.53 -22.84 -14.39
C GLN A 25 -39.18 -22.08 -13.08
N GLY A 26 -39.42 -20.77 -13.10
CA GLY A 26 -39.05 -19.87 -12.02
C GLY A 26 -39.77 -20.11 -10.70
N GLN A 27 -39.01 -20.29 -9.66
CA GLN A 27 -39.41 -20.03 -8.29
C GLN A 27 -38.38 -19.09 -7.64
N THR A 28 -38.89 -17.98 -7.14
CA THR A 28 -38.09 -16.98 -6.43
C THR A 28 -37.92 -17.46 -4.98
N HIS A 29 -36.75 -17.95 -4.60
CA HIS A 29 -36.44 -18.25 -3.22
C HIS A 29 -35.82 -17.03 -2.53
N VAL A 30 -36.51 -16.52 -1.54
CA VAL A 30 -35.99 -15.53 -0.59
C VAL A 30 -35.21 -16.28 0.48
N LEU A 31 -33.90 -16.12 0.52
CA LEU A 31 -33.05 -16.74 1.52
C LEU A 31 -32.91 -15.83 2.74
N GLN A 32 -33.33 -16.37 3.89
CA GLN A 32 -33.14 -15.76 5.20
C GLN A 32 -31.87 -16.35 5.82
N ILE A 33 -30.81 -15.56 5.95
CA ILE A 33 -29.50 -16.05 6.41
C ILE A 33 -29.45 -15.96 7.93
N ALA A 34 -29.35 -17.11 8.56
CA ALA A 34 -29.01 -17.27 9.97
C ALA A 34 -27.80 -18.20 10.09
N GLY A 35 -26.60 -17.62 10.06
CA GLY A 35 -25.35 -18.31 10.37
C GLY A 35 -24.59 -18.94 9.17
N ALA A 36 -23.27 -18.90 9.24
CA ALA A 36 -22.32 -19.32 8.20
C ALA A 36 -22.45 -20.79 7.74
N ARG A 37 -22.99 -21.70 8.55
CA ARG A 37 -23.21 -23.10 8.18
C ARG A 37 -24.24 -23.30 7.08
N GLN A 38 -25.24 -22.43 6.97
CA GLN A 38 -26.24 -22.51 5.90
C GLN A 38 -25.68 -22.05 4.54
N PHE A 39 -24.69 -21.21 4.50
CA PHE A 39 -24.07 -20.72 3.28
C PHE A 39 -23.40 -21.83 2.45
N ARG A 40 -22.66 -22.72 3.10
CA ARG A 40 -21.96 -23.84 2.43
C ARG A 40 -22.90 -24.89 1.88
N HIS A 41 -24.00 -25.18 2.57
CA HIS A 41 -25.02 -26.13 2.10
C HIS A 41 -25.88 -25.61 0.94
N ILE A 42 -26.09 -24.30 0.89
CA ILE A 42 -26.89 -23.66 -0.19
C ILE A 42 -26.08 -23.61 -1.49
N LEU A 43 -24.76 -23.45 -1.42
CA LEU A 43 -23.90 -23.44 -2.60
C LEU A 43 -23.62 -24.83 -3.18
N GLN A 44 -23.77 -25.90 -2.41
CA GLN A 44 -23.59 -27.29 -2.89
C GLN A 44 -24.80 -27.86 -3.63
N GLY A 45 -25.96 -27.23 -3.53
CA GLY A 45 -27.22 -27.72 -4.14
C GLY A 45 -27.83 -26.82 -5.20
N ALA A 46 -27.31 -25.63 -5.45
CA ALA A 46 -27.81 -24.71 -6.46
C ALA A 46 -26.88 -24.69 -7.67
N GLU A 47 -27.30 -25.32 -8.77
CA GLU A 47 -26.77 -24.97 -10.09
C GLU A 47 -27.19 -23.53 -10.39
N VAL A 48 -26.30 -22.58 -10.18
CA VAL A 48 -26.48 -21.18 -10.56
C VAL A 48 -26.02 -21.06 -12.01
N GLU A 49 -26.98 -20.98 -12.92
CA GLU A 49 -26.72 -20.72 -14.34
C GLU A 49 -26.25 -19.25 -14.46
N VAL A 50 -24.97 -19.07 -14.72
CA VAL A 50 -24.40 -17.76 -14.95
C VAL A 50 -24.31 -17.53 -16.45
N VAL A 51 -25.05 -16.58 -16.91
CA VAL A 51 -24.97 -16.07 -18.28
C VAL A 51 -23.85 -15.05 -18.36
N ALA A 52 -22.67 -15.47 -18.83
CA ALA A 52 -21.60 -14.54 -19.21
C ALA A 52 -21.96 -13.91 -20.55
N GLY A 53 -22.06 -12.59 -20.58
CA GLY A 53 -22.63 -11.82 -21.66
C GLY A 53 -21.91 -11.94 -23.01
N GLN A 54 -22.71 -12.13 -24.00
CA GLN A 54 -22.54 -11.55 -25.32
C GLN A 54 -23.90 -10.94 -25.66
N HIS A 55 -23.90 -9.61 -25.76
CA HIS A 55 -24.95 -8.68 -26.22
C HIS A 55 -25.56 -7.79 -25.10
N ASP A 56 -25.35 -6.49 -25.26
CA ASP A 56 -25.94 -5.40 -24.47
C ASP A 56 -27.47 -5.45 -24.32
N HIS A 57 -28.15 -6.10 -25.24
CA HIS A 57 -29.61 -6.26 -25.23
C HIS A 57 -30.13 -7.19 -24.12
N ASP A 58 -29.39 -8.24 -23.77
CA ASP A 58 -29.80 -9.16 -22.71
C ASP A 58 -29.55 -8.53 -21.31
N ARG A 59 -28.54 -7.68 -21.18
CA ARG A 59 -28.25 -6.94 -19.96
C ARG A 59 -29.35 -5.93 -19.62
N GLN A 60 -29.81 -5.17 -20.61
CA GLN A 60 -30.94 -4.23 -20.45
C GLN A 60 -32.27 -4.92 -20.14
N ALA A 61 -32.50 -6.13 -20.66
CA ALA A 61 -33.70 -6.90 -20.36
C ALA A 61 -33.69 -7.47 -18.93
N LEU A 62 -32.52 -7.81 -18.38
CA LEU A 62 -32.35 -8.22 -16.99
C LEU A 62 -32.48 -7.03 -16.02
N GLU A 63 -31.86 -5.90 -16.31
CA GLU A 63 -31.93 -4.68 -15.49
C GLU A 63 -33.37 -4.16 -15.30
N ARG A 64 -34.26 -4.37 -16.27
CA ARG A 64 -35.68 -4.01 -16.14
C ARG A 64 -36.49 -4.94 -15.22
N ARG A 65 -35.98 -6.12 -14.92
CA ARG A 65 -36.65 -7.12 -14.08
C ARG A 65 -36.12 -7.21 -12.66
N PHE A 66 -34.93 -6.64 -12.40
CA PHE A 66 -34.29 -6.64 -11.10
C PHE A 66 -34.04 -5.21 -10.65
N GLN A 67 -34.37 -4.91 -9.42
CA GLN A 67 -33.96 -3.66 -8.80
C GLN A 67 -32.59 -3.87 -8.15
N PRO A 68 -31.53 -3.18 -8.60
CA PRO A 68 -30.21 -3.31 -7.99
C PRO A 68 -30.24 -2.79 -6.55
N VAL A 69 -29.77 -3.61 -5.63
CA VAL A 69 -29.52 -3.21 -4.25
C VAL A 69 -28.02 -3.01 -4.12
N ARG A 70 -27.61 -1.76 -3.89
CA ARG A 70 -26.21 -1.42 -3.68
C ARG A 70 -25.82 -1.85 -2.26
N VAL A 71 -24.82 -2.73 -2.16
CA VAL A 71 -24.20 -3.13 -0.89
C VAL A 71 -22.89 -2.35 -0.79
N GLU A 72 -22.78 -1.50 0.23
CA GLU A 72 -21.55 -0.75 0.49
C GLU A 72 -20.57 -1.59 1.31
N GLU A 73 -19.28 -1.32 1.15
CA GLU A 73 -18.22 -1.95 1.94
C GLU A 73 -18.42 -1.59 3.43
N PRO A 74 -18.41 -2.58 4.35
CA PRO A 74 -18.58 -2.31 5.77
C PRO A 74 -17.38 -1.54 6.33
N SER A 75 -17.62 -0.78 7.40
CA SER A 75 -16.54 -0.09 8.11
C SER A 75 -15.62 -1.09 8.83
N VAL A 76 -14.42 -0.64 9.23
CA VAL A 76 -13.48 -1.43 10.06
C VAL A 76 -14.17 -1.93 11.35
N ALA A 77 -14.98 -1.09 11.99
CA ALA A 77 -15.71 -1.45 13.21
C ALA A 77 -16.76 -2.53 12.96
N ASP A 78 -17.53 -2.41 11.87
CA ASP A 78 -18.54 -3.43 11.50
C ASP A 78 -17.84 -4.74 11.09
N THR A 79 -16.74 -4.65 10.35
CA THR A 79 -15.92 -5.82 9.97
C THR A 79 -15.39 -6.53 11.22
N LEU A 80 -14.86 -5.80 12.19
CA LEU A 80 -14.38 -6.39 13.44
C LEU A 80 -15.50 -7.12 14.20
N ALA A 81 -16.72 -6.58 14.20
CA ALA A 81 -17.87 -7.25 14.79
C ALA A 81 -18.21 -8.57 14.06
N VAL A 82 -18.14 -8.58 12.72
CA VAL A 82 -18.32 -9.80 11.91
C VAL A 82 -17.21 -10.81 12.23
N MET A 83 -15.94 -10.39 12.24
CA MET A 83 -14.79 -11.23 12.53
C MET A 83 -14.86 -11.89 13.91
N ASN A 84 -15.29 -11.15 14.94
CA ASN A 84 -15.53 -11.72 16.26
C ASN A 84 -16.62 -12.82 16.26
N GLY A 85 -17.63 -12.69 15.40
CA GLY A 85 -18.68 -13.69 15.26
C GLY A 85 -18.22 -14.97 14.57
N ILE A 86 -17.29 -14.89 13.64
CA ILE A 86 -16.82 -16.05 12.85
C ILE A 86 -15.52 -16.66 13.37
N LYS A 87 -14.74 -15.93 14.18
CA LYS A 87 -13.45 -16.31 14.73
C LYS A 87 -13.41 -17.76 15.22
N LYS A 88 -14.41 -18.17 16.02
CA LYS A 88 -14.48 -19.49 16.63
C LYS A 88 -14.43 -20.63 15.59
N TYR A 89 -15.02 -20.43 14.41
CA TYR A 89 -15.02 -21.45 13.34
C TYR A 89 -13.63 -21.66 12.76
N TYR A 90 -12.83 -20.58 12.62
CA TYR A 90 -11.45 -20.66 12.15
C TYR A 90 -10.53 -21.23 13.21
N GLU A 91 -10.69 -20.87 14.49
CA GLU A 91 -9.97 -21.45 15.61
C GLU A 91 -10.19 -22.97 15.69
N GLU A 92 -11.45 -23.43 15.57
CA GLU A 92 -11.80 -24.85 15.56
C GLU A 92 -11.26 -25.58 14.32
N HIS A 93 -11.27 -24.92 13.14
CA HIS A 93 -10.83 -25.54 11.90
C HIS A 93 -9.32 -25.73 11.84
N HIS A 94 -8.56 -24.72 12.26
CA HIS A 94 -7.09 -24.73 12.21
C HIS A 94 -6.44 -25.19 13.51
N HIS A 95 -7.21 -25.46 14.56
CA HIS A 95 -6.74 -25.84 15.90
C HIS A 95 -5.75 -24.84 16.51
N VAL A 96 -6.01 -23.54 16.36
CA VAL A 96 -5.22 -22.44 16.90
C VAL A 96 -6.13 -21.44 17.61
N GLN A 97 -5.55 -20.59 18.47
CA GLN A 97 -6.29 -19.49 19.12
C GLN A 97 -5.90 -18.14 18.49
N VAL A 98 -6.87 -17.21 18.44
CA VAL A 98 -6.64 -15.85 17.94
C VAL A 98 -7.01 -14.86 19.02
N ASP A 99 -6.08 -14.09 19.54
CA ASP A 99 -6.35 -13.05 20.53
C ASP A 99 -7.10 -11.86 19.90
N ALA A 100 -7.85 -11.10 20.71
CA ALA A 100 -8.65 -9.97 20.23
C ALA A 100 -7.80 -8.87 19.58
N ASP A 101 -6.61 -8.65 20.10
CA ASP A 101 -5.66 -7.66 19.58
C ASP A 101 -5.16 -8.05 18.17
N VAL A 102 -4.84 -9.34 17.97
CA VAL A 102 -4.43 -9.88 16.66
C VAL A 102 -5.59 -9.80 15.67
N LEU A 103 -6.82 -10.10 16.10
CA LEU A 103 -8.01 -9.99 15.25
C LEU A 103 -8.26 -8.53 14.80
N SER A 104 -8.11 -7.58 15.71
CA SER A 104 -8.19 -6.13 15.37
C SER A 104 -7.09 -5.71 14.40
N ALA A 105 -5.89 -6.21 14.61
CA ALA A 105 -4.76 -5.96 13.72
C ALA A 105 -4.99 -6.56 12.32
N ILE A 106 -5.54 -7.77 12.21
CA ILE A 106 -5.89 -8.40 10.92
C ILE A 106 -6.82 -7.49 10.11
N VAL A 107 -7.89 -6.95 10.73
CA VAL A 107 -8.81 -6.04 10.04
C VAL A 107 -8.10 -4.77 9.57
N THR A 108 -7.33 -4.13 10.43
CA THR A 108 -6.62 -2.88 10.13
C THR A 108 -5.54 -3.07 9.06
N LEU A 109 -4.76 -4.16 9.16
CA LEU A 109 -3.70 -4.46 8.20
C LEU A 109 -4.27 -4.90 6.86
N SER A 110 -5.39 -5.63 6.83
CA SER A 110 -6.06 -5.98 5.59
C SER A 110 -6.59 -4.74 4.84
N GLU A 111 -7.12 -3.76 5.56
CA GLU A 111 -7.54 -2.48 4.98
C GLU A 111 -6.33 -1.72 4.38
N ARG A 112 -5.21 -1.73 5.11
CA ARG A 112 -4.00 -0.97 4.75
C ARG A 112 -3.23 -1.57 3.58
N TYR A 113 -3.04 -2.89 3.57
CA TYR A 113 -2.10 -3.55 2.64
C TYR A 113 -2.78 -4.32 1.52
N ILE A 114 -4.03 -4.79 1.71
CA ILE A 114 -4.77 -5.55 0.70
C ILE A 114 -5.79 -4.64 0.02
N THR A 115 -5.45 -4.17 -1.19
CA THR A 115 -6.20 -3.13 -1.91
C THR A 115 -6.98 -3.65 -3.12
N ASP A 116 -6.80 -4.91 -3.48
CA ASP A 116 -7.46 -5.58 -4.61
C ASP A 116 -8.83 -6.19 -4.25
N ARG A 117 -9.15 -6.28 -2.95
CA ARG A 117 -10.38 -6.87 -2.40
C ARG A 117 -11.05 -5.91 -1.41
N TYR A 118 -12.31 -6.21 -1.07
CA TYR A 118 -13.14 -5.41 -0.15
C TYR A 118 -13.26 -6.06 1.23
N LEU A 119 -13.54 -5.26 2.24
CA LEU A 119 -13.99 -5.76 3.53
C LEU A 119 -15.43 -6.33 3.39
N PRO A 120 -15.78 -7.41 4.11
CA PRO A 120 -14.97 -8.14 5.10
C PRO A 120 -14.08 -9.22 4.49
N ASP A 121 -14.25 -9.59 3.21
CA ASP A 121 -13.63 -10.77 2.58
C ASP A 121 -12.09 -10.77 2.75
N LYS A 122 -11.42 -9.64 2.46
CA LYS A 122 -9.96 -9.56 2.62
C LYS A 122 -9.47 -9.79 4.05
N ALA A 123 -10.25 -9.42 5.07
CA ALA A 123 -9.92 -9.67 6.47
C ALA A 123 -10.17 -11.13 6.85
N ILE A 124 -11.22 -11.74 6.29
CA ILE A 124 -11.54 -13.15 6.47
C ILE A 124 -10.46 -14.04 5.84
N ASP A 125 -10.08 -13.75 4.61
CA ASP A 125 -9.01 -14.48 3.91
C ASP A 125 -7.69 -14.37 4.66
N LEU A 126 -7.35 -13.17 5.18
CA LEU A 126 -6.13 -12.97 5.96
C LEU A 126 -6.15 -13.73 7.28
N LEU A 127 -7.31 -13.82 7.95
CA LEU A 127 -7.47 -14.63 9.16
C LEU A 127 -7.27 -16.11 8.85
N ASP A 128 -7.92 -16.62 7.80
CA ASP A 128 -7.84 -18.02 7.39
C ASP A 128 -6.39 -18.42 7.10
N GLU A 129 -5.70 -17.64 6.29
CA GLU A 129 -4.31 -17.92 5.90
C GLU A 129 -3.33 -17.75 7.06
N ALA A 130 -3.54 -16.77 7.96
CA ALA A 130 -2.72 -16.60 9.16
C ALA A 130 -2.88 -17.78 10.13
N CYS A 131 -4.10 -18.28 10.30
CA CYS A 131 -4.37 -19.49 11.07
C CYS A 131 -3.71 -20.72 10.44
N ALA A 132 -3.78 -20.87 9.11
CA ALA A 132 -3.12 -21.94 8.38
C ALA A 132 -1.59 -21.87 8.50
N CYS A 133 -1.01 -20.66 8.36
CA CYS A 133 0.43 -20.44 8.53
C CYS A 133 0.90 -20.81 9.94
N CYS A 134 0.16 -20.41 10.97
CA CYS A 134 0.43 -20.77 12.35
C CYS A 134 0.35 -22.29 12.58
N ASN A 135 -0.69 -22.95 12.05
CA ASN A 135 -0.84 -24.41 12.13
C ASN A 135 0.37 -25.14 11.50
N LEU A 136 0.76 -24.74 10.29
CA LEU A 136 1.91 -25.34 9.59
C LEU A 136 3.24 -25.10 10.29
N ALA A 137 3.39 -24.00 11.00
CA ALA A 137 4.61 -23.69 11.76
C ALA A 137 4.77 -24.54 13.03
N HIS A 138 3.69 -25.16 13.52
CA HIS A 138 3.68 -25.91 14.78
C HIS A 138 3.39 -27.39 14.57
N PRO A 139 4.41 -28.26 14.43
CA PRO A 139 4.26 -29.70 14.16
C PRO A 139 3.38 -30.43 15.22
N VAL A 140 3.34 -29.92 16.44
CA VAL A 140 2.55 -30.50 17.54
C VAL A 140 1.06 -30.63 17.19
N ILE A 141 0.51 -29.67 16.41
CA ILE A 141 -0.88 -29.72 15.96
C ILE A 141 -1.08 -30.89 14.98
N SER A 142 -0.18 -31.05 14.03
CA SER A 142 -0.22 -32.16 13.06
C SER A 142 -0.09 -33.51 13.76
N GLU A 143 0.86 -33.63 14.69
CA GLU A 143 1.06 -34.85 15.49
C GLU A 143 -0.21 -35.20 16.30
N TYR A 144 -0.84 -34.20 16.94
CA TYR A 144 -2.09 -34.41 17.68
C TYR A 144 -3.21 -34.91 16.76
N LEU A 145 -3.38 -34.29 15.58
CA LEU A 145 -4.43 -34.66 14.63
C LEU A 145 -4.21 -36.06 14.04
N GLU A 146 -2.96 -36.42 13.74
CA GLU A 146 -2.61 -37.77 13.28
C GLU A 146 -2.89 -38.82 14.34
N MET A 147 -2.51 -38.56 15.60
CA MET A 147 -2.78 -39.45 16.72
C MET A 147 -4.29 -39.60 16.96
N GLN A 148 -5.05 -38.51 16.88
CA GLN A 148 -6.50 -38.55 17.01
C GLN A 148 -7.15 -39.36 15.90
N LYS A 149 -6.72 -39.15 14.65
CA LYS A 149 -7.20 -39.89 13.49
C LYS A 149 -6.87 -41.38 13.57
N GLU A 150 -5.66 -41.71 14.03
CA GLU A 150 -5.24 -43.12 14.27
C GLU A 150 -6.13 -43.76 15.35
N LEU A 151 -6.37 -43.05 16.46
CA LEU A 151 -7.24 -43.53 17.54
C LEU A 151 -8.68 -43.77 17.07
N ASP A 152 -9.24 -42.80 16.34
CA ASP A 152 -10.62 -42.91 15.80
C ASP A 152 -10.71 -44.06 14.80
N GLY A 153 -9.68 -44.26 13.95
CA GLY A 153 -9.60 -45.38 13.03
C GLY A 153 -9.59 -46.73 13.76
N LEU A 154 -8.71 -46.89 14.77
CA LEU A 154 -8.62 -48.11 15.55
C LEU A 154 -9.91 -48.44 16.34
N ARG A 155 -10.60 -47.40 16.88
CA ARG A 155 -11.88 -47.55 17.53
C ARG A 155 -13.00 -47.98 16.57
N GLN A 156 -12.97 -47.41 15.33
CA GLN A 156 -13.95 -47.80 14.32
C GLN A 156 -13.75 -49.26 13.91
N GLU A 157 -12.48 -49.69 13.69
CA GLU A 157 -12.16 -51.09 13.40
C GLU A 157 -12.60 -52.03 14.53
N GLU A 158 -12.42 -51.63 15.80
CA GLU A 158 -12.86 -52.42 16.94
C GLU A 158 -14.41 -52.54 16.97
N ALA A 159 -15.13 -51.45 16.71
CA ALA A 159 -16.60 -51.45 16.65
C ALA A 159 -17.14 -52.29 15.48
N ASP A 160 -16.45 -52.24 14.31
CA ASP A 160 -16.82 -53.00 13.13
C ASP A 160 -16.62 -54.52 13.37
N MET A 161 -15.56 -54.91 14.12
CA MET A 161 -15.34 -56.29 14.52
C MET A 161 -16.35 -56.80 15.52
N GLU A 162 -16.74 -55.97 16.51
CA GLU A 162 -17.79 -56.35 17.50
C GLU A 162 -19.16 -56.52 16.84
N SER A 163 -19.44 -55.80 15.73
CA SER A 163 -20.69 -55.89 14.99
C SER A 163 -20.74 -57.02 13.97
N SER A 164 -19.63 -57.65 13.67
CA SER A 164 -19.56 -58.73 12.69
C SER A 164 -19.89 -60.10 13.36
N ASP A 165 -21.12 -60.54 13.16
CA ASP A 165 -21.63 -61.85 13.57
C ASP A 165 -21.00 -62.94 12.65
N VAL A 166 -19.71 -63.32 12.81
CA VAL A 166 -19.16 -64.37 11.94
C VAL A 166 -18.05 -65.20 12.64
N ASN A 167 -18.14 -66.49 12.47
CA ASN A 167 -17.21 -67.59 12.64
C ASN A 167 -15.83 -67.48 11.96
N GLU A 168 -15.21 -66.33 11.93
CA GLU A 168 -13.82 -66.19 11.53
C GLU A 168 -12.93 -66.29 12.78
N ALA A 169 -11.85 -67.07 12.67
CA ALA A 169 -10.93 -67.26 13.78
C ALA A 169 -10.34 -65.91 14.21
N ILE A 170 -10.80 -65.39 15.33
CA ILE A 170 -10.36 -64.12 15.91
C ILE A 170 -8.85 -64.27 16.22
N ASP A 171 -8.01 -63.48 15.55
CA ASP A 171 -6.60 -63.40 15.88
C ASP A 171 -6.42 -62.57 17.18
N TYR A 172 -6.38 -63.25 18.28
CA TYR A 172 -6.26 -62.66 19.61
C TYR A 172 -4.99 -61.81 19.78
N GLU A 173 -3.93 -62.11 19.03
CA GLU A 173 -2.66 -61.39 19.07
C GLU A 173 -2.85 -59.95 18.46
N GLN A 174 -3.48 -59.86 17.31
CA GLN A 174 -3.80 -58.58 16.69
C GLN A 174 -4.76 -57.74 17.52
N VAL A 175 -5.74 -58.33 18.16
CA VAL A 175 -6.68 -57.61 19.08
C VAL A 175 -5.94 -57.09 20.31
N ALA A 176 -4.99 -57.84 20.87
CA ALA A 176 -4.18 -57.43 22.01
C ALA A 176 -3.23 -56.26 21.62
N GLU A 177 -2.58 -56.36 20.46
CA GLU A 177 -1.73 -55.28 19.95
C GLU A 177 -2.52 -53.97 19.74
N ARG A 178 -3.70 -54.03 19.11
CA ARG A 178 -4.56 -52.85 18.90
C ARG A 178 -5.01 -52.23 20.25
N LYS A 179 -5.46 -53.04 21.20
CA LYS A 179 -5.83 -52.51 22.53
C LYS A 179 -4.68 -51.86 23.25
N THR A 180 -3.47 -52.40 23.10
CA THR A 180 -2.26 -51.82 23.65
C THR A 180 -1.95 -50.48 22.97
N ARG A 181 -2.12 -50.40 21.63
CA ARG A 181 -1.94 -49.19 20.87
C ARG A 181 -2.94 -48.10 21.23
N ILE A 182 -4.24 -48.45 21.34
CA ILE A 182 -5.29 -47.55 21.79
C ILE A 182 -4.98 -46.97 23.18
N ALA A 183 -4.64 -47.85 24.17
CA ALA A 183 -4.30 -47.40 25.50
C ALA A 183 -3.10 -46.45 25.55
N LYS A 184 -2.10 -46.69 24.70
CA LYS A 184 -0.93 -45.79 24.56
C LYS A 184 -1.33 -44.45 24.00
N LEU A 185 -2.09 -44.42 22.89
CA LEU A 185 -2.60 -43.18 22.27
C LEU A 185 -3.48 -42.38 23.23
N GLU A 186 -4.39 -43.04 23.98
CA GLU A 186 -5.22 -42.40 24.99
C GLU A 186 -4.41 -41.79 26.15
N ALA A 187 -3.28 -42.36 26.51
CA ALA A 187 -2.39 -41.81 27.52
C ALA A 187 -1.58 -40.61 27.04
N GLU A 188 -1.15 -40.59 25.76
CA GLU A 188 -0.35 -39.51 25.20
C GLU A 188 -1.19 -38.34 24.65
N LEU A 189 -2.42 -38.62 24.17
CA LEU A 189 -3.30 -37.63 23.51
C LEU A 189 -3.60 -36.39 24.37
N PRO A 190 -3.91 -36.50 25.70
CA PRO A 190 -4.24 -35.32 26.51
C PRO A 190 -3.09 -34.31 26.63
N ALA A 191 -1.84 -34.82 26.71
CA ALA A 191 -0.66 -33.96 26.78
C ALA A 191 -0.43 -33.20 25.47
N LYS A 192 -0.60 -33.90 24.32
CA LYS A 192 -0.49 -33.29 23.00
C LYS A 192 -1.64 -32.32 22.74
N GLN A 193 -2.85 -32.65 23.15
CA GLN A 193 -4.02 -31.77 23.05
C GLN A 193 -3.82 -30.47 23.85
N ALA A 194 -3.31 -30.56 25.08
CA ALA A 194 -3.02 -29.39 25.90
C ALA A 194 -1.97 -28.49 25.22
N ALA A 195 -0.87 -29.08 24.73
CA ALA A 195 0.16 -28.33 24.01
C ALA A 195 -0.35 -27.70 22.70
N ALA A 196 -1.20 -28.40 21.94
CA ALA A 196 -1.78 -27.87 20.72
C ALA A 196 -2.79 -26.73 21.02
N SER A 197 -3.55 -26.84 22.11
CA SER A 197 -4.55 -25.83 22.49
C SER A 197 -3.97 -24.49 22.99
N GLU A 198 -2.68 -24.45 23.35
CA GLU A 198 -1.99 -23.22 23.78
C GLU A 198 -1.44 -22.40 22.61
N ILE A 199 -1.44 -22.97 21.40
CA ILE A 199 -0.87 -22.31 20.20
C ILE A 199 -1.76 -21.16 19.77
N LYS A 200 -1.16 -19.97 19.66
CA LYS A 200 -1.83 -18.74 19.27
C LYS A 200 -1.25 -18.17 18.01
N VAL A 201 -2.14 -17.63 17.17
CA VAL A 201 -1.72 -16.83 16.00
C VAL A 201 -1.04 -15.56 16.49
N THR A 202 0.13 -15.28 15.94
CA THR A 202 0.94 -14.12 16.29
C THR A 202 0.90 -13.05 15.20
N MET A 203 1.34 -11.83 15.55
CA MET A 203 1.54 -10.76 14.57
C MET A 203 2.57 -11.14 13.50
N ASP A 204 3.52 -12.03 13.83
CA ASP A 204 4.52 -12.56 12.91
C ASP A 204 3.87 -13.39 11.79
N ASP A 205 2.89 -14.21 12.15
CA ASP A 205 2.18 -15.05 11.18
C ASP A 205 1.34 -14.19 10.23
N VAL A 206 0.62 -13.20 10.78
CA VAL A 206 -0.14 -12.22 9.97
C VAL A 206 0.78 -11.44 9.03
N ALA A 207 1.91 -10.96 9.52
CA ALA A 207 2.87 -10.19 8.73
C ALA A 207 3.50 -11.02 7.62
N LYS A 208 3.82 -12.30 7.86
CA LYS A 208 4.33 -13.22 6.83
C LYS A 208 3.34 -13.44 5.70
N VAL A 209 2.05 -13.59 6.02
CA VAL A 209 1.00 -13.74 5.00
C VAL A 209 0.90 -12.48 4.14
N ILE A 210 0.89 -11.30 4.76
CA ILE A 210 0.87 -10.03 4.03
C ILE A 210 2.12 -9.89 3.15
N GLU A 211 3.31 -10.27 3.64
CA GLU A 211 4.55 -10.28 2.87
C GLU A 211 4.43 -11.19 1.63
N LEU A 212 3.88 -12.39 1.78
CA LEU A 212 3.65 -13.31 0.66
C LEU A 212 2.71 -12.73 -0.39
N TRP A 213 1.66 -12.00 0.02
CA TRP A 213 0.67 -11.47 -0.90
C TRP A 213 1.09 -10.14 -1.55
N THR A 214 1.79 -9.29 -0.82
CA THR A 214 2.08 -7.91 -1.24
C THR A 214 3.55 -7.66 -1.59
N GLY A 215 4.45 -8.56 -1.16
CA GLY A 215 5.89 -8.38 -1.27
C GLY A 215 6.49 -7.35 -0.29
N ILE A 216 5.70 -6.88 0.69
CA ILE A 216 6.16 -5.92 1.70
C ILE A 216 6.81 -6.69 2.85
N PRO A 217 8.09 -6.42 3.22
CA PRO A 217 8.78 -7.17 4.27
C PRO A 217 8.06 -7.17 5.61
N ALA A 218 7.93 -8.33 6.25
CA ALA A 218 7.23 -8.53 7.52
C ALA A 218 7.69 -7.58 8.63
N VAL A 219 9.00 -7.27 8.70
CA VAL A 219 9.56 -6.32 9.66
C VAL A 219 8.93 -4.92 9.52
N LYS A 220 8.68 -4.47 8.30
CA LYS A 220 8.03 -3.18 8.04
C LYS A 220 6.55 -3.16 8.43
N ILE A 221 5.88 -4.30 8.34
CA ILE A 221 4.45 -4.44 8.68
C ILE A 221 4.26 -4.37 10.20
N GLN A 222 5.21 -4.94 10.96
CA GLN A 222 5.17 -4.95 12.42
C GLN A 222 5.54 -3.61 13.06
N GLU A 223 6.30 -2.77 12.34
CA GLU A 223 6.70 -1.48 12.83
C GLU A 223 5.49 -0.56 13.00
N THR A 224 5.25 -0.11 14.22
CA THR A 224 4.09 0.77 14.49
C THR A 224 4.25 2.09 13.75
N GLU A 225 3.17 2.61 13.19
CA GLU A 225 3.15 3.89 12.46
C GLU A 225 3.75 5.04 13.31
N PHE A 226 3.52 5.01 14.61
CA PHE A 226 4.07 6.01 15.53
C PHE A 226 5.59 5.98 15.62
N VAL A 227 6.22 4.81 15.59
CA VAL A 227 7.69 4.67 15.59
C VAL A 227 8.28 5.26 14.31
N LYS A 228 7.69 4.93 13.16
CA LYS A 228 8.08 5.50 11.85
C LYS A 228 7.94 7.02 11.83
N LEU A 229 6.82 7.54 12.32
CA LEU A 229 6.57 8.98 12.39
C LEU A 229 7.53 9.69 13.35
N ALA A 230 7.91 9.04 14.45
CA ALA A 230 8.89 9.61 15.38
C ALA A 230 10.25 9.82 14.70
N GLY A 231 10.73 8.85 13.92
CA GLY A 231 12.00 8.88 13.19
C GLY A 231 11.99 9.64 11.85
N LEU A 232 10.81 10.00 11.32
CA LEU A 232 10.63 10.52 9.97
C LEU A 232 11.55 11.68 9.62
N GLU A 233 11.67 12.69 10.51
CA GLU A 233 12.51 13.86 10.28
C GLU A 233 13.99 13.50 10.12
N ALA A 234 14.50 12.62 10.99
CA ALA A 234 15.88 12.19 10.96
C ALA A 234 16.22 11.40 9.68
N GLU A 235 15.33 10.51 9.25
CA GLU A 235 15.51 9.73 8.03
C GLU A 235 15.43 10.59 6.76
N LEU A 236 14.51 11.57 6.72
CA LEU A 236 14.43 12.53 5.62
C LEU A 236 15.69 13.40 5.53
N LYS A 237 16.24 13.89 6.66
CA LYS A 237 17.47 14.69 6.69
C LYS A 237 18.70 13.95 6.18
N LYS A 238 18.76 12.63 6.31
CA LYS A 238 19.84 11.80 5.73
C LYS A 238 19.82 11.82 4.19
N LYS A 239 18.64 11.95 3.59
CA LYS A 239 18.44 11.89 2.13
C LYS A 239 18.30 13.27 1.46
N ILE A 240 17.82 14.26 2.20
CA ILE A 240 17.56 15.61 1.71
C ILE A 240 18.50 16.59 2.42
N ILE A 241 19.52 17.04 1.70
CA ILE A 241 20.55 17.93 2.23
C ILE A 241 20.23 19.39 1.91
N GLY A 242 20.39 20.26 2.90
CA GLY A 242 20.27 21.71 2.75
C GLY A 242 18.83 22.26 2.70
N GLN A 243 17.84 21.45 3.11
CA GLN A 243 16.43 21.84 3.20
C GLN A 243 15.85 21.45 4.58
N ASP A 244 16.64 21.62 5.64
CA ASP A 244 16.28 21.16 6.99
C ASP A 244 14.98 21.73 7.51
N GLU A 245 14.70 23.00 7.23
CA GLU A 245 13.45 23.66 7.59
C GLU A 245 12.25 23.07 6.87
N ALA A 246 12.36 22.83 5.55
CA ALA A 246 11.32 22.20 4.77
C ALA A 246 11.03 20.77 5.28
N VAL A 247 12.06 19.99 5.59
CA VAL A 247 11.93 18.66 6.16
C VAL A 247 11.24 18.69 7.52
N HIS A 248 11.62 19.65 8.39
CA HIS A 248 11.01 19.82 9.71
C HIS A 248 9.52 20.12 9.62
N LEU A 249 9.13 21.11 8.78
CA LEU A 249 7.72 21.50 8.60
C LEU A 249 6.88 20.34 8.05
N VAL A 250 7.39 19.60 7.05
CA VAL A 250 6.71 18.42 6.52
C VAL A 250 6.52 17.36 7.59
N ALA A 251 7.58 17.01 8.32
CA ALA A 251 7.51 15.99 9.36
C ALA A 251 6.52 16.37 10.47
N GLN A 252 6.52 17.64 10.89
CA GLN A 252 5.61 18.16 11.90
C GLN A 252 4.14 18.11 11.43
N ALA A 253 3.85 18.56 10.20
CA ALA A 253 2.50 18.58 9.67
C ALA A 253 1.96 17.15 9.44
N VAL A 254 2.79 16.22 8.97
CA VAL A 254 2.42 14.79 8.85
C VAL A 254 2.12 14.20 10.22
N LYS A 255 2.96 14.43 11.24
CA LYS A 255 2.70 13.97 12.61
C LYS A 255 1.38 14.52 13.15
N ARG A 256 1.10 15.81 12.92
CA ARG A 256 -0.15 16.47 13.33
C ARG A 256 -1.38 15.85 12.65
N SER A 257 -1.30 15.60 11.35
CA SER A 257 -2.39 14.99 10.57
C SER A 257 -2.67 13.55 11.02
N ARG A 258 -1.62 12.76 11.29
CA ARG A 258 -1.76 11.35 11.73
C ARG A 258 -2.20 11.20 13.18
N ALA A 259 -1.94 12.20 14.03
CA ALA A 259 -2.43 12.21 15.39
C ALA A 259 -3.95 12.47 15.51
N ASP A 260 -4.59 12.90 14.43
CA ASP A 260 -6.05 13.15 14.28
C ASP A 260 -6.73 13.84 15.47
N LEU A 261 -6.04 14.83 16.06
CA LEU A 261 -6.56 15.57 17.22
C LEU A 261 -7.83 16.40 16.92
N SER A 262 -8.11 16.64 15.64
CA SER A 262 -9.23 17.46 15.20
C SER A 262 -10.48 16.68 14.81
N GLY A 263 -10.40 15.34 14.68
CA GLY A 263 -11.47 14.47 14.20
C GLY A 263 -11.90 14.77 12.75
N ARG A 264 -11.14 15.57 12.03
CA ARG A 264 -11.39 15.91 10.62
C ARG A 264 -10.59 15.00 9.72
N ARG A 265 -11.23 14.05 9.10
CA ARG A 265 -10.61 13.11 8.14
C ARG A 265 -10.31 13.80 6.82
N ARG A 266 -9.22 14.55 6.75
CA ARG A 266 -8.71 15.18 5.53
C ARG A 266 -7.21 14.85 5.34
N PRO A 267 -6.73 14.80 4.07
CA PRO A 267 -5.32 14.53 3.78
C PRO A 267 -4.43 15.67 4.29
N ALA A 268 -3.21 15.33 4.71
CA ALA A 268 -2.14 16.32 4.90
C ALA A 268 -1.77 16.93 3.54
N SER A 269 -1.59 18.23 3.47
CA SER A 269 -1.46 18.96 2.21
C SER A 269 -0.31 19.97 2.22
N PHE A 270 0.51 19.94 1.15
CA PHE A 270 1.72 20.76 1.03
C PHE A 270 1.83 21.41 -0.34
N ILE A 271 2.27 22.67 -0.35
CA ILE A 271 2.76 23.32 -1.57
C ILE A 271 4.26 23.59 -1.42
N PHE A 272 5.07 22.98 -2.28
CA PHE A 272 6.51 23.18 -2.36
C PHE A 272 6.84 24.21 -3.45
N VAL A 273 7.43 25.33 -3.07
CA VAL A 273 7.73 26.43 -3.96
C VAL A 273 9.23 26.67 -4.02
N GLY A 274 9.77 26.97 -5.20
CA GLY A 274 11.18 27.31 -5.34
C GLY A 274 11.74 26.97 -6.72
N PRO A 275 13.02 27.27 -6.96
CA PRO A 275 13.68 27.04 -8.24
C PRO A 275 13.66 25.57 -8.67
N THR A 276 13.89 25.32 -9.95
CA THR A 276 14.04 23.96 -10.46
C THR A 276 15.33 23.32 -9.93
N GLY A 277 15.25 22.04 -9.54
CA GLY A 277 16.42 21.28 -9.12
C GLY A 277 16.89 21.49 -7.67
N VAL A 278 16.08 22.10 -6.81
CA VAL A 278 16.40 22.30 -5.37
C VAL A 278 15.97 21.14 -4.46
N GLY A 279 15.34 20.09 -5.03
CA GLY A 279 14.98 18.90 -4.27
C GLY A 279 13.48 18.74 -3.96
N LYS A 280 12.56 19.60 -4.47
CA LYS A 280 11.10 19.50 -4.20
C LYS A 280 10.53 18.11 -4.48
N THR A 281 10.68 17.62 -5.70
CA THR A 281 10.18 16.30 -6.11
C THR A 281 10.91 15.16 -5.39
N GLU A 282 12.19 15.34 -5.06
CA GLU A 282 12.95 14.34 -4.33
C GLU A 282 12.47 14.20 -2.88
N LEU A 283 12.16 15.32 -2.19
CA LEU A 283 11.56 15.27 -0.87
C LEU A 283 10.24 14.48 -0.88
N VAL A 284 9.39 14.68 -1.88
CA VAL A 284 8.12 13.94 -2.02
C VAL A 284 8.35 12.44 -2.20
N LYS A 285 9.34 12.04 -3.02
CA LYS A 285 9.70 10.63 -3.22
C LYS A 285 10.19 9.99 -1.91
N GLN A 286 11.10 10.68 -1.22
CA GLN A 286 11.63 10.17 0.04
C GLN A 286 10.55 10.12 1.12
N LEU A 287 9.66 11.11 1.17
CA LEU A 287 8.49 11.12 2.06
C LEU A 287 7.58 9.91 1.80
N ALA A 288 7.26 9.62 0.52
CA ALA A 288 6.45 8.48 0.15
C ALA A 288 7.08 7.16 0.60
N ASN A 289 8.38 6.98 0.35
CA ASN A 289 9.11 5.77 0.71
C ASN A 289 9.28 5.57 2.23
N GLN A 290 9.23 6.65 3.03
CA GLN A 290 9.35 6.58 4.48
C GLN A 290 8.00 6.40 5.18
N LEU A 291 6.92 6.95 4.61
CA LEU A 291 5.60 6.87 5.21
C LEU A 291 4.88 5.57 4.87
N PHE A 292 5.06 5.07 3.66
CA PHE A 292 4.26 3.97 3.13
C PHE A 292 5.14 2.85 2.58
N ASP A 293 4.80 1.62 2.96
CA ASP A 293 5.60 0.43 2.68
C ASP A 293 5.26 -0.26 1.35
N GLY A 294 4.43 0.36 0.51
CA GLY A 294 4.04 -0.20 -0.77
C GLY A 294 5.17 -0.18 -1.81
N PRO A 295 5.11 -1.03 -2.83
CA PRO A 295 6.11 -1.09 -3.90
C PRO A 295 6.18 0.21 -4.73
N ASP A 296 5.13 1.01 -4.74
CA ASP A 296 5.06 2.30 -5.46
C ASP A 296 4.09 3.25 -4.73
N PRO A 297 4.49 3.80 -3.56
CA PRO A 297 3.62 4.62 -2.73
C PRO A 297 3.40 6.04 -3.28
N LEU A 298 4.01 6.40 -4.43
CA LEU A 298 3.92 7.72 -5.04
C LEU A 298 3.02 7.71 -6.27
N ILE A 299 1.90 8.43 -6.21
CA ILE A 299 1.04 8.71 -7.36
C ILE A 299 1.44 10.08 -7.90
N ARG A 300 2.15 10.12 -9.04
CA ARG A 300 2.56 11.36 -9.67
C ARG A 300 1.63 11.73 -10.83
N LEU A 301 1.22 12.99 -10.86
CA LEU A 301 0.45 13.64 -11.91
C LEU A 301 1.19 14.91 -12.34
N ASP A 302 1.61 14.97 -13.60
CA ASP A 302 2.23 16.15 -14.18
C ASP A 302 1.14 17.09 -14.71
N MET A 303 1.04 18.27 -14.14
CA MET A 303 -0.01 19.22 -14.50
C MET A 303 0.13 19.79 -15.89
N SER A 304 1.28 19.61 -16.54
CA SER A 304 1.44 19.92 -17.97
C SER A 304 0.52 19.09 -18.87
N GLU A 305 0.11 17.90 -18.43
CA GLU A 305 -0.84 17.04 -19.14
C GLU A 305 -2.30 17.41 -18.87
N TYR A 306 -2.55 18.30 -17.90
CA TYR A 306 -3.88 18.72 -17.42
C TYR A 306 -4.14 20.22 -17.63
N MET A 307 -3.62 20.78 -18.71
CA MET A 307 -3.80 22.19 -19.08
C MET A 307 -5.14 22.46 -19.74
N GLU A 308 -5.74 21.46 -20.36
CA GLU A 308 -6.99 21.57 -21.11
C GLU A 308 -8.19 21.06 -20.30
N LYS A 309 -9.38 21.59 -20.61
CA LYS A 309 -10.64 21.22 -19.93
C LYS A 309 -10.93 19.71 -19.96
N TYR A 310 -10.60 19.03 -21.06
CA TYR A 310 -10.80 17.58 -21.20
C TYR A 310 -9.90 16.75 -20.28
N ALA A 311 -8.83 17.32 -19.80
CA ALA A 311 -7.90 16.64 -18.92
C ALA A 311 -8.53 16.33 -17.54
N VAL A 312 -9.52 17.10 -17.10
CA VAL A 312 -10.28 16.84 -15.86
C VAL A 312 -11.00 15.50 -15.93
N SER A 313 -11.62 15.19 -17.08
CA SER A 313 -12.27 13.88 -17.29
C SER A 313 -11.29 12.71 -17.20
N ARG A 314 -10.03 12.89 -17.60
CA ARG A 314 -9.01 11.84 -17.41
C ARG A 314 -8.63 11.64 -15.95
N MET A 315 -8.78 12.69 -15.12
CA MET A 315 -8.43 12.61 -13.70
C MET A 315 -9.48 11.84 -12.88
N ILE A 316 -10.76 12.14 -13.07
CA ILE A 316 -11.88 11.57 -12.28
C ILE A 316 -12.76 10.60 -13.05
N GLY A 317 -12.51 10.41 -14.36
CA GLY A 317 -13.33 9.62 -15.28
C GLY A 317 -14.25 10.47 -16.14
N SER A 318 -14.74 9.90 -17.25
CA SER A 318 -15.69 10.53 -18.16
C SER A 318 -17.13 10.21 -17.73
N PRO A 319 -18.05 11.19 -17.80
CA PRO A 319 -19.47 10.93 -17.53
C PRO A 319 -20.08 9.92 -18.52
N PRO A 320 -21.18 9.24 -18.14
CA PRO A 320 -21.89 8.34 -19.03
C PRO A 320 -22.25 8.99 -20.35
N GLY A 321 -22.00 8.30 -21.48
CA GLY A 321 -22.30 8.78 -22.83
C GLY A 321 -21.16 9.54 -23.52
N TYR A 322 -20.02 9.78 -22.87
CA TYR A 322 -18.82 10.35 -23.49
C TYR A 322 -17.81 9.26 -23.84
N VAL A 323 -16.97 9.54 -24.87
CA VAL A 323 -15.85 8.66 -25.26
C VAL A 323 -14.89 8.52 -24.07
N GLY A 324 -14.52 7.28 -23.73
CA GLY A 324 -13.67 6.98 -22.57
C GLY A 324 -14.43 6.76 -21.26
N TYR A 325 -15.75 6.59 -21.27
CA TYR A 325 -16.55 6.28 -20.06
C TYR A 325 -16.11 4.96 -19.39
N GLU A 326 -15.65 3.99 -20.17
CA GLU A 326 -15.15 2.71 -19.63
C GLU A 326 -13.78 2.85 -18.97
N GLU A 327 -13.03 3.92 -19.25
CA GLU A 327 -11.76 4.22 -18.63
C GLU A 327 -11.99 4.87 -17.27
N ALA A 328 -11.53 4.21 -16.22
CA ALA A 328 -11.55 4.78 -14.87
C ALA A 328 -10.65 6.02 -14.79
N GLY A 329 -11.02 6.99 -13.95
CA GLY A 329 -10.21 8.19 -13.74
C GLY A 329 -8.81 7.87 -13.21
N GLN A 330 -7.79 8.46 -13.80
CA GLN A 330 -6.38 8.14 -13.46
C GLN A 330 -6.04 8.40 -11.99
N LEU A 331 -6.57 9.48 -11.41
CA LEU A 331 -6.35 9.80 -10.00
C LEU A 331 -7.23 8.92 -9.10
N THR A 332 -8.53 8.91 -9.36
CA THR A 332 -9.52 8.22 -8.53
C THR A 332 -9.27 6.73 -8.44
N GLU A 333 -8.94 6.09 -9.56
CA GLU A 333 -8.65 4.65 -9.58
C GLU A 333 -7.33 4.31 -8.88
N LYS A 334 -6.27 5.14 -9.08
CA LYS A 334 -4.99 4.92 -8.40
C LYS A 334 -5.13 5.06 -6.88
N VAL A 335 -5.86 6.09 -6.40
CA VAL A 335 -6.08 6.30 -4.96
C VAL A 335 -7.00 5.23 -4.37
N ARG A 336 -8.04 4.83 -5.10
CA ARG A 336 -8.90 3.72 -4.67
C ARG A 336 -8.14 2.42 -4.47
N ARG A 337 -7.18 2.12 -5.38
CA ARG A 337 -6.31 0.93 -5.27
C ARG A 337 -5.21 1.10 -4.23
N ARG A 338 -4.79 2.35 -3.93
CA ARG A 338 -3.69 2.66 -3.02
C ARG A 338 -4.08 3.82 -2.11
N PRO A 339 -4.95 3.59 -1.12
CA PRO A 339 -5.42 4.66 -0.23
C PRO A 339 -4.30 5.22 0.66
N TYR A 340 -3.27 4.42 0.94
CA TYR A 340 -2.07 4.85 1.66
C TYR A 340 -0.97 5.21 0.67
N SER A 341 -1.00 6.45 0.16
CA SER A 341 -0.07 6.93 -0.86
C SER A 341 0.19 8.44 -0.73
N VAL A 342 1.28 8.88 -1.33
CA VAL A 342 1.55 10.32 -1.55
C VAL A 342 1.11 10.66 -2.97
N VAL A 343 0.23 11.64 -3.09
CA VAL A 343 -0.23 12.15 -4.39
C VAL A 343 0.53 13.44 -4.70
N LEU A 344 1.33 13.42 -5.76
CA LEU A 344 2.11 14.55 -6.21
C LEU A 344 1.48 15.19 -7.46
N PHE A 345 1.08 16.44 -7.33
CA PHE A 345 0.72 17.32 -8.44
C PHE A 345 1.94 18.18 -8.81
N ASP A 346 2.64 17.79 -9.85
CA ASP A 346 3.89 18.46 -10.27
C ASP A 346 3.55 19.64 -11.19
N GLU A 347 4.18 20.82 -10.98
CA GLU A 347 3.99 22.06 -11.73
C GLU A 347 2.53 22.58 -11.70
N ILE A 348 1.97 22.74 -10.48
CA ILE A 348 0.55 23.09 -10.25
C ILE A 348 0.12 24.37 -10.95
N GLU A 349 1.05 25.32 -11.22
CA GLU A 349 0.80 26.56 -11.97
C GLU A 349 0.34 26.33 -13.41
N LYS A 350 0.53 25.12 -13.96
CA LYS A 350 0.10 24.77 -15.32
C LYS A 350 -1.30 24.15 -15.39
N ALA A 351 -1.85 23.75 -14.24
CA ALA A 351 -3.13 23.06 -14.19
C ALA A 351 -4.30 23.94 -14.66
N HIS A 352 -5.27 23.31 -15.34
CA HIS A 352 -6.53 23.98 -15.66
C HIS A 352 -7.29 24.38 -14.37
N PRO A 353 -8.05 25.50 -14.36
CA PRO A 353 -8.82 25.93 -13.19
C PRO A 353 -9.77 24.89 -12.62
N ASP A 354 -10.34 24.01 -13.45
CA ASP A 354 -11.24 22.95 -13.00
C ASP A 354 -10.50 21.88 -12.16
N VAL A 355 -9.22 21.65 -12.38
CA VAL A 355 -8.38 20.79 -11.52
C VAL A 355 -8.29 21.39 -10.11
N MET A 356 -8.17 22.72 -10.01
CA MET A 356 -8.15 23.40 -8.71
C MET A 356 -9.45 23.20 -7.93
N ASN A 357 -10.59 23.14 -8.61
CA ASN A 357 -11.87 22.89 -7.97
C ASN A 357 -11.96 21.47 -7.40
N ILE A 358 -11.42 20.46 -8.11
CA ILE A 358 -11.32 19.07 -7.61
C ILE A 358 -10.40 19.02 -6.38
N LEU A 359 -9.25 19.67 -6.46
CA LEU A 359 -8.31 19.72 -5.34
C LEU A 359 -8.93 20.40 -4.11
N LEU A 360 -9.68 21.49 -4.30
CA LEU A 360 -10.40 22.12 -3.19
C LEU A 360 -11.35 21.14 -2.50
N GLN A 361 -12.09 20.34 -3.25
CA GLN A 361 -12.99 19.35 -2.67
C GLN A 361 -12.21 18.29 -1.88
N ILE A 362 -11.08 17.79 -2.42
CA ILE A 362 -10.21 16.84 -1.72
C ILE A 362 -9.67 17.45 -0.41
N LEU A 363 -9.21 18.70 -0.44
CA LEU A 363 -8.63 19.36 0.72
C LEU A 363 -9.66 19.69 1.82
N ASP A 364 -10.93 19.89 1.44
CA ASP A 364 -12.01 20.22 2.36
C ASP A 364 -12.68 18.99 2.97
N GLU A 365 -13.15 18.10 2.10
CA GLU A 365 -14.00 16.97 2.47
C GLU A 365 -13.19 15.67 2.62
N GLY A 366 -11.94 15.62 2.13
CA GLY A 366 -11.14 14.41 2.09
C GLY A 366 -11.66 13.37 1.10
N LYS A 367 -12.70 13.65 0.33
CA LYS A 367 -13.40 12.71 -0.56
C LYS A 367 -13.83 13.38 -1.85
N ILE A 368 -13.87 12.61 -2.93
CA ILE A 368 -14.48 13.03 -4.19
C ILE A 368 -15.32 11.89 -4.79
N ASN A 369 -16.31 12.24 -5.60
CA ASN A 369 -17.02 11.25 -6.38
C ASN A 369 -16.39 11.12 -7.77
N ASP A 370 -16.14 9.89 -8.21
CA ASP A 370 -15.73 9.64 -9.58
C ASP A 370 -16.92 9.79 -10.56
N ALA A 371 -16.63 9.74 -11.86
CA ALA A 371 -17.66 9.85 -12.89
C ALA A 371 -18.68 8.69 -12.88
N GLN A 372 -18.37 7.60 -12.19
CA GLN A 372 -19.26 6.45 -12.01
C GLN A 372 -20.10 6.57 -10.72
N GLY A 373 -20.00 7.70 -10.01
CA GLY A 373 -20.72 7.97 -8.76
C GLY A 373 -20.15 7.23 -7.53
N ARG A 374 -18.94 6.67 -7.62
CA ARG A 374 -18.27 6.03 -6.48
C ARG A 374 -17.51 7.09 -5.68
N THR A 375 -17.63 7.06 -4.38
CA THR A 375 -16.88 7.93 -3.48
C THR A 375 -15.46 7.37 -3.29
N VAL A 376 -14.45 8.20 -3.53
CA VAL A 376 -13.04 7.89 -3.33
C VAL A 376 -12.52 8.69 -2.14
N ASP A 377 -11.98 8.01 -1.13
CA ASP A 377 -11.49 8.60 0.11
C ASP A 377 -9.98 8.91 0.00
N PHE A 378 -9.61 10.16 0.27
CA PHE A 378 -8.24 10.67 0.26
C PHE A 378 -7.70 10.90 1.68
N SER A 379 -8.45 10.61 2.72
CA SER A 379 -8.09 10.93 4.12
C SER A 379 -6.74 10.31 4.54
N ASN A 380 -6.42 9.14 3.99
CA ASN A 380 -5.17 8.43 4.26
C ASN A 380 -4.02 8.83 3.33
N THR A 381 -4.26 9.67 2.33
CA THR A 381 -3.22 10.15 1.41
C THR A 381 -2.49 11.38 1.98
N VAL A 382 -1.34 11.68 1.39
CA VAL A 382 -0.63 12.95 1.57
C VAL A 382 -0.63 13.69 0.24
N ILE A 383 -1.16 14.89 0.19
CA ILE A 383 -1.25 15.69 -1.03
C ILE A 383 -0.06 16.63 -1.09
N CYS A 384 0.78 16.48 -2.11
CA CYS A 384 1.92 17.33 -2.38
C CYS A 384 1.74 18.04 -3.72
N MET A 385 1.97 19.33 -3.75
CA MET A 385 1.96 20.16 -4.94
C MET A 385 3.32 20.82 -5.12
N THR A 386 3.89 20.85 -6.32
CA THR A 386 5.11 21.60 -6.59
C THR A 386 4.84 22.79 -7.49
N SER A 387 5.57 23.87 -7.27
CA SER A 387 5.54 25.05 -8.12
C SER A 387 6.93 25.64 -8.33
N ASN A 388 7.16 26.17 -9.51
CA ASN A 388 8.34 26.96 -9.84
C ASN A 388 8.07 28.47 -9.79
N ALA A 389 6.90 28.90 -9.31
CA ALA A 389 6.53 30.31 -9.19
C ALA A 389 7.52 31.10 -8.32
N GLY A 390 7.77 32.34 -8.66
CA GLY A 390 8.69 33.23 -7.93
C GLY A 390 10.17 33.00 -8.20
N SER A 391 10.56 32.00 -9.03
CA SER A 391 11.97 31.73 -9.32
C SER A 391 12.60 32.67 -10.36
N GLY A 392 11.79 33.47 -11.07
CA GLY A 392 12.23 34.36 -12.16
C GLY A 392 12.52 35.80 -11.77
N ASP A 393 11.97 36.28 -10.68
CA ASP A 393 12.06 37.69 -10.29
C ASP A 393 13.38 38.03 -9.56
N LYS A 394 14.42 38.30 -10.35
CA LYS A 394 15.71 38.80 -9.85
C LYS A 394 15.72 40.30 -9.47
N THR A 395 14.63 41.00 -9.57
CA THR A 395 14.61 42.46 -9.34
C THR A 395 13.37 42.94 -8.63
N THR A 396 13.48 43.22 -7.36
CA THR A 396 13.15 44.51 -6.75
C THR A 396 13.61 44.46 -5.29
N SER A 397 14.78 45.06 -5.06
CA SER A 397 15.20 45.51 -3.75
C SER A 397 14.17 46.57 -3.30
N GLY A 398 13.09 46.11 -2.68
CA GLY A 398 12.18 47.00 -1.96
C GLY A 398 12.93 47.51 -0.74
N LEU A 399 13.24 48.80 -0.75
CA LEU A 399 13.65 49.58 0.40
C LEU A 399 12.59 49.46 1.48
N GLY A 400 12.70 48.49 2.36
CA GLY A 400 11.86 48.30 3.53
C GLY A 400 12.72 47.92 4.72
N PHE A 401 12.90 48.83 5.60
CA PHE A 401 13.61 48.66 6.87
C PHE A 401 12.87 47.65 7.76
N ASN A 402 13.59 46.69 8.37
CA ASN A 402 13.18 45.79 9.47
C ASN A 402 12.37 44.53 9.15
N LYS A 403 12.50 43.88 8.01
CA LYS A 403 12.00 42.49 7.84
C LYS A 403 13.17 41.52 7.71
N SER A 404 13.10 40.34 8.37
CA SER A 404 14.09 39.28 8.19
C SER A 404 14.05 38.76 6.73
N GLU A 405 15.19 38.24 6.22
CA GLU A 405 15.26 37.65 4.87
C GLU A 405 14.22 36.54 4.67
N GLU A 406 13.89 35.80 5.73
CA GLU A 406 12.89 34.75 5.75
C GLU A 406 11.48 35.29 5.51
N GLN A 407 11.08 36.34 6.24
CA GLN A 407 9.77 37.01 6.07
C GLN A 407 9.60 37.61 4.66
N LEU A 408 10.66 38.14 4.09
CA LEU A 408 10.67 38.66 2.72
C LEU A 408 10.52 37.53 1.68
N SER A 409 11.13 36.40 1.94
CA SER A 409 11.01 35.20 1.08
C SER A 409 9.61 34.61 1.11
N GLU A 410 8.98 34.50 2.27
CA GLU A 410 7.61 34.01 2.43
C GLU A 410 6.58 34.94 1.77
N GLU A 411 6.71 36.26 1.97
CA GLU A 411 5.82 37.23 1.32
C GLU A 411 5.94 37.17 -0.22
N LYS A 412 7.16 37.06 -0.75
CA LYS A 412 7.39 36.91 -2.20
C LYS A 412 6.77 35.60 -2.72
N THR A 413 6.96 34.51 -2.00
CA THR A 413 6.38 33.21 -2.34
C THR A 413 4.86 33.28 -2.36
N ARG A 414 4.27 33.85 -1.33
CA ARG A 414 2.80 34.00 -1.21
C ARG A 414 2.24 34.89 -2.31
N LYS A 415 2.93 35.98 -2.64
CA LYS A 415 2.57 36.88 -3.74
C LYS A 415 2.68 36.20 -5.11
N ALA A 416 3.71 35.39 -5.32
CA ALA A 416 3.84 34.61 -6.56
C ALA A 416 2.74 33.55 -6.71
N LEU A 417 2.39 32.86 -5.63
CA LEU A 417 1.30 31.90 -5.62
C LEU A 417 -0.07 32.53 -5.84
N SER A 418 -0.31 33.74 -5.30
CA SER A 418 -1.59 34.45 -5.48
C SER A 418 -1.87 34.92 -6.91
N GLN A 419 -0.89 34.80 -7.83
CA GLN A 419 -1.09 35.09 -9.25
C GLN A 419 -1.93 34.02 -9.96
N PHE A 420 -1.90 32.75 -9.48
CA PHE A 420 -2.60 31.62 -10.10
C PHE A 420 -3.45 30.82 -9.12
N LEU A 421 -3.20 30.87 -7.80
CA LEU A 421 -4.01 30.23 -6.77
C LEU A 421 -4.91 31.26 -6.08
N ARG A 422 -6.18 30.92 -5.95
CA ARG A 422 -7.14 31.76 -5.21
C ARG A 422 -6.78 31.77 -3.72
N PRO A 423 -7.04 32.86 -2.99
CA PRO A 423 -6.81 32.94 -1.54
C PRO A 423 -7.50 31.81 -0.74
N GLU A 424 -8.69 31.42 -1.20
CA GLU A 424 -9.45 30.30 -0.65
C GLU A 424 -8.66 28.98 -0.70
N PHE A 425 -8.01 28.70 -1.83
CA PHE A 425 -7.18 27.51 -2.00
C PHE A 425 -5.98 27.49 -1.04
N LEU A 426 -5.27 28.61 -0.95
CA LEU A 426 -4.14 28.77 -0.04
C LEU A 426 -4.54 28.61 1.43
N GLY A 427 -5.77 29.00 1.80
CA GLY A 427 -6.29 28.82 3.15
C GLY A 427 -6.66 27.37 3.53
N ARG A 428 -6.71 26.47 2.55
CA ARG A 428 -7.04 25.04 2.77
C ARG A 428 -5.81 24.14 2.84
N VAL A 429 -4.69 24.62 2.34
CA VAL A 429 -3.42 23.90 2.38
C VAL A 429 -2.82 24.04 3.78
N ASP A 430 -2.32 22.92 4.34
CA ASP A 430 -1.74 22.90 5.69
C ASP A 430 -0.45 23.70 5.77
N GLU A 431 0.46 23.55 4.79
CA GLU A 431 1.76 24.23 4.80
C GLU A 431 2.19 24.64 3.37
N VAL A 432 2.69 25.87 3.25
CA VAL A 432 3.34 26.39 2.04
C VAL A 432 4.82 26.52 2.34
N ILE A 433 5.65 25.72 1.70
CA ILE A 433 7.06 25.53 2.02
C ILE A 433 7.93 26.07 0.90
N ALA A 434 8.75 27.09 1.21
CA ALA A 434 9.71 27.66 0.29
C ALA A 434 11.05 26.92 0.36
N PHE A 435 11.51 26.42 -0.79
CA PHE A 435 12.81 25.78 -0.94
C PHE A 435 13.91 26.80 -1.21
N LYS A 436 14.95 26.75 -0.41
CA LYS A 436 16.13 27.64 -0.55
C LYS A 436 17.00 27.21 -1.73
N PRO A 437 17.68 28.15 -2.40
CA PRO A 437 18.71 27.81 -3.38
C PRO A 437 19.82 26.97 -2.75
N LEU A 438 20.39 26.05 -3.50
CA LEU A 438 21.45 25.16 -3.01
C LEU A 438 22.80 25.90 -2.98
N SER A 439 23.47 25.87 -1.82
CA SER A 439 24.85 26.35 -1.69
C SER A 439 25.83 25.36 -2.31
N GLN A 440 27.07 25.79 -2.55
CA GLN A 440 28.13 24.92 -3.06
C GLN A 440 28.38 23.73 -2.14
N GLN A 441 28.45 23.96 -0.84
CA GLN A 441 28.65 22.92 0.16
C GLN A 441 27.47 21.91 0.17
N THR A 442 26.24 22.39 0.01
CA THR A 442 25.05 21.54 -0.13
C THR A 442 25.14 20.68 -1.40
N LEU A 443 25.59 21.25 -2.53
CA LEU A 443 25.78 20.52 -3.78
C LEU A 443 26.85 19.44 -3.67
N GLU A 444 27.95 19.68 -2.94
CA GLU A 444 28.97 18.66 -2.66
C GLU A 444 28.40 17.49 -1.83
N GLY A 445 27.60 17.80 -0.82
CA GLY A 445 26.89 16.75 -0.07
C GLY A 445 25.91 15.95 -0.93
N ILE A 446 25.18 16.62 -1.83
CA ILE A 446 24.27 15.96 -2.78
C ILE A 446 25.06 15.09 -3.77
N ALA A 447 26.23 15.58 -4.26
CA ALA A 447 27.12 14.80 -5.12
C ALA A 447 27.59 13.52 -4.43
N ALA A 448 27.94 13.59 -3.14
CA ALA A 448 28.32 12.42 -2.36
C ALA A 448 27.18 11.39 -2.29
N LEU A 449 25.94 11.84 -1.97
CA LEU A 449 24.77 10.93 -1.97
C LEU A 449 24.54 10.28 -3.34
N MET A 450 24.64 11.04 -4.43
CA MET A 450 24.46 10.50 -5.79
C MET A 450 25.56 9.49 -6.16
N LEU A 451 26.80 9.69 -5.71
CA LEU A 451 27.88 8.73 -5.92
C LEU A 451 27.72 7.49 -5.05
N ASP A 452 27.17 7.64 -3.83
CA ASP A 452 26.86 6.52 -2.95
C ASP A 452 25.77 5.61 -3.51
N GLU A 453 24.87 6.11 -4.37
CA GLU A 453 23.87 5.28 -5.08
C GLU A 453 24.51 4.19 -5.96
N TYR A 454 25.75 4.36 -6.40
CA TYR A 454 26.45 3.35 -7.21
C TYR A 454 27.15 2.26 -6.40
N LYS A 455 27.43 2.49 -5.09
CA LYS A 455 28.15 1.53 -4.24
C LYS A 455 27.54 0.12 -4.24
N PRO A 456 26.25 -0.06 -3.98
CA PRO A 456 25.65 -1.42 -3.94
C PRO A 456 25.79 -2.16 -5.28
N SER A 457 25.67 -1.43 -6.40
CA SER A 457 25.77 -2.02 -7.73
C SER A 457 27.19 -2.41 -8.07
N MET A 458 28.21 -1.67 -7.59
CA MET A 458 29.62 -1.99 -7.77
C MET A 458 30.05 -3.14 -6.88
N GLU A 459 29.63 -3.15 -5.61
CA GLU A 459 29.88 -4.24 -4.68
C GLU A 459 29.29 -5.56 -5.17
N ALA A 460 28.05 -5.54 -5.71
CA ALA A 460 27.43 -6.72 -6.30
C ALA A 460 28.23 -7.30 -7.50
N LYS A 461 29.03 -6.47 -8.17
CA LYS A 461 29.96 -6.88 -9.25
C LYS A 461 31.36 -7.22 -8.73
N GLY A 462 31.59 -7.16 -7.42
CA GLY A 462 32.90 -7.39 -6.82
C GLY A 462 33.92 -6.28 -7.07
N ILE A 463 33.48 -5.05 -7.34
CA ILE A 463 34.32 -3.88 -7.61
C ILE A 463 34.35 -2.98 -6.37
N ALA A 464 35.54 -2.70 -5.82
CA ALA A 464 35.71 -1.75 -4.74
C ALA A 464 35.55 -0.32 -5.28
N TYR A 465 34.52 0.40 -4.78
CA TYR A 465 34.18 1.74 -5.27
C TYR A 465 34.42 2.80 -4.20
N SER A 466 35.14 3.88 -4.59
CA SER A 466 35.42 5.02 -3.72
C SER A 466 35.50 6.34 -4.53
N TYR A 467 35.42 7.47 -3.83
CA TYR A 467 35.59 8.80 -4.42
C TYR A 467 36.32 9.74 -3.46
N THR A 468 37.03 10.73 -4.02
CA THR A 468 37.77 11.73 -3.26
C THR A 468 36.97 13.01 -3.06
N PRO A 469 37.23 13.82 -2.00
CA PRO A 469 36.63 15.15 -1.84
C PRO A 469 36.95 16.09 -3.01
N ALA A 470 38.12 15.95 -3.65
CA ALA A 470 38.48 16.71 -4.82
C ALA A 470 37.56 16.46 -6.02
N ALA A 471 37.14 15.19 -6.20
CA ALA A 471 36.16 14.80 -7.20
C ALA A 471 34.80 15.47 -6.98
N LEU A 472 34.32 15.55 -5.73
CA LEU A 472 33.06 16.22 -5.39
C LEU A 472 33.09 17.70 -5.79
N SER A 473 34.14 18.42 -5.40
CA SER A 473 34.30 19.85 -5.71
C SER A 473 34.44 20.07 -7.25
N ALA A 474 35.13 19.20 -7.97
CA ALA A 474 35.24 19.26 -9.43
C ALA A 474 33.90 19.01 -10.14
N LEU A 475 33.12 18.04 -9.70
CA LEU A 475 31.77 17.75 -10.22
C LEU A 475 30.83 18.95 -10.01
N VAL A 476 30.86 19.54 -8.81
CA VAL A 476 30.04 20.72 -8.47
C VAL A 476 30.49 21.93 -9.33
N ALA A 477 31.79 22.19 -9.46
CA ALA A 477 32.30 23.28 -10.27
C ALA A 477 31.86 23.18 -11.74
N LYS A 478 31.88 21.96 -12.30
CA LYS A 478 31.37 21.70 -13.69
C LYS A 478 29.84 21.88 -13.78
N SER A 479 29.09 21.73 -12.71
CA SER A 479 27.63 21.90 -12.68
C SER A 479 27.18 23.35 -12.43
N GLN A 480 28.02 24.22 -11.86
CA GLN A 480 27.68 25.59 -11.48
C GLN A 480 27.32 26.54 -12.63
N GLY A 481 27.65 26.20 -13.86
CA GLY A 481 27.17 26.91 -15.05
C GLY A 481 25.70 26.68 -15.39
N GLY A 482 25.04 25.74 -14.75
CA GLY A 482 23.67 25.31 -15.00
C GLY A 482 22.64 26.05 -14.16
N LYS A 483 21.49 26.37 -14.78
CA LYS A 483 20.34 27.02 -14.11
C LYS A 483 19.49 26.04 -13.30
N PHE A 484 19.82 24.73 -13.30
CA PHE A 484 18.92 23.66 -12.86
C PHE A 484 19.40 22.90 -11.61
N GLY A 485 20.36 23.46 -10.83
CA GLY A 485 20.79 22.94 -9.55
C GLY A 485 21.20 21.46 -9.56
N ALA A 486 20.64 20.64 -8.69
CA ALA A 486 20.97 19.21 -8.58
C ALA A 486 20.67 18.38 -9.84
N ARG A 487 19.79 18.83 -10.75
CA ARG A 487 19.57 18.16 -12.04
C ARG A 487 20.78 18.26 -12.96
N ASP A 488 21.44 19.43 -12.99
CA ASP A 488 22.66 19.60 -13.76
C ASP A 488 23.80 18.78 -13.16
N LEU A 489 23.91 18.74 -11.84
CA LEU A 489 24.89 17.91 -11.14
C LEU A 489 24.72 16.43 -11.50
N ARG A 490 23.49 15.88 -11.50
CA ARG A 490 23.22 14.49 -11.91
C ARG A 490 23.65 14.23 -13.36
N ARG A 491 23.42 15.18 -14.25
CA ARG A 491 23.86 15.08 -15.65
C ARG A 491 25.37 15.06 -15.78
N VAL A 492 26.09 15.88 -14.99
CA VAL A 492 27.54 15.90 -14.93
C VAL A 492 28.09 14.59 -14.40
N ILE A 493 27.54 14.08 -13.29
CA ILE A 493 27.95 12.80 -12.71
C ILE A 493 27.75 11.66 -13.71
N ARG A 494 26.60 11.61 -14.40
CA ARG A 494 26.37 10.59 -15.44
C ARG A 494 27.48 10.58 -16.46
N LYS A 495 27.77 11.74 -17.08
CA LYS A 495 28.79 11.85 -18.14
C LYS A 495 30.22 11.61 -17.66
N ALA A 496 30.53 12.00 -16.42
CA ALA A 496 31.92 11.95 -15.94
C ALA A 496 32.23 10.63 -15.21
N VAL A 497 31.23 9.95 -14.68
CA VAL A 497 31.43 8.76 -13.85
C VAL A 497 30.68 7.55 -14.38
N GLU A 498 29.34 7.64 -14.60
CA GLU A 498 28.51 6.51 -14.98
C GLU A 498 28.85 5.98 -16.38
N ASP A 499 28.87 6.86 -17.39
CA ASP A 499 29.14 6.46 -18.77
C ASP A 499 30.56 5.83 -18.93
N PRO A 500 31.65 6.43 -18.41
CA PRO A 500 32.98 5.83 -18.52
C PRO A 500 33.16 4.57 -17.66
N ALA A 501 32.47 4.48 -16.51
CA ALA A 501 32.51 3.27 -15.69
C ALA A 501 31.81 2.12 -16.42
N ALA A 502 30.65 2.39 -17.04
CA ALA A 502 29.92 1.41 -17.84
C ALA A 502 30.73 0.88 -19.01
N GLU A 503 31.41 1.77 -19.76
CA GLU A 503 32.32 1.37 -20.84
C GLU A 503 33.41 0.43 -20.34
N ARG A 504 34.11 0.76 -19.24
CA ARG A 504 35.14 -0.09 -18.65
C ARG A 504 34.64 -1.45 -18.18
N ILE A 505 33.40 -1.53 -17.71
CA ILE A 505 32.77 -2.81 -17.32
C ILE A 505 32.48 -3.64 -18.59
N ILE A 506 31.96 -3.03 -19.65
CA ILE A 506 31.62 -3.69 -20.92
C ILE A 506 32.87 -4.18 -21.64
N ASP A 507 33.91 -3.35 -21.71
CA ASP A 507 35.20 -3.69 -22.33
C ASP A 507 36.03 -4.69 -21.51
N GLY A 508 35.56 -5.05 -20.31
CA GLY A 508 36.23 -6.00 -19.42
C GLY A 508 37.54 -5.48 -18.81
N THR A 509 37.81 -4.17 -18.87
CA THR A 509 38.94 -3.54 -18.18
C THR A 509 38.68 -3.38 -16.69
N LEU A 510 37.42 -3.27 -16.27
CA LEU A 510 36.98 -3.23 -14.86
C LEU A 510 36.28 -4.57 -14.53
N LYS A 511 36.98 -5.46 -13.80
CA LYS A 511 36.52 -6.81 -13.46
C LYS A 511 36.27 -6.97 -11.97
N ALA A 512 35.64 -8.06 -11.58
CA ALA A 512 35.55 -8.46 -10.18
C ALA A 512 36.96 -8.55 -9.53
N GLY A 513 37.12 -7.94 -8.36
CA GLY A 513 38.41 -7.79 -7.67
C GLY A 513 39.19 -6.49 -8.02
N SER A 514 38.70 -5.68 -8.97
CA SER A 514 39.29 -4.37 -9.28
C SER A 514 38.75 -3.27 -8.34
N SER A 515 39.48 -2.15 -8.26
CA SER A 515 39.06 -0.92 -7.59
C SER A 515 38.76 0.17 -8.60
N LEU A 516 37.69 0.94 -8.36
CA LEU A 516 37.36 2.14 -9.12
C LEU A 516 37.30 3.33 -8.14
N THR A 517 38.21 4.27 -8.33
CA THR A 517 38.24 5.50 -7.53
C THR A 517 37.92 6.70 -8.43
N VAL A 518 36.88 7.45 -8.07
CA VAL A 518 36.56 8.73 -8.72
C VAL A 518 37.45 9.82 -8.09
N ASP A 519 38.33 10.41 -8.86
CA ASP A 519 39.27 11.43 -8.42
C ASP A 519 39.22 12.67 -9.32
N ALA A 520 39.92 13.71 -8.99
CA ALA A 520 40.04 14.91 -9.82
C ALA A 520 41.49 15.34 -9.94
N GLU A 521 41.92 15.61 -11.18
CA GLU A 521 43.23 16.21 -11.51
C GLU A 521 43.02 17.44 -12.37
N ASN A 522 43.64 18.56 -11.99
CA ASN A 522 43.52 19.85 -12.70
C ASN A 522 42.08 20.33 -12.94
N GLY A 523 41.13 19.99 -12.02
CA GLY A 523 39.71 20.31 -12.14
C GLY A 523 38.93 19.40 -13.07
N GLU A 524 39.57 18.37 -13.66
CA GLU A 524 38.89 17.32 -14.40
C GLU A 524 38.67 16.07 -13.59
N VAL A 525 37.46 15.49 -13.68
CA VAL A 525 37.12 14.23 -13.01
C VAL A 525 37.72 13.09 -13.81
N ILE A 526 38.45 12.23 -13.13
CA ILE A 526 39.13 11.06 -13.71
C ILE A 526 38.73 9.82 -12.91
N LEU A 527 38.72 8.67 -13.59
CA LEU A 527 38.47 7.35 -12.97
C LEU A 527 39.81 6.61 -12.90
N LYS A 528 40.25 6.30 -11.68
CA LYS A 528 41.49 5.52 -11.40
C LYS A 528 41.15 4.09 -11.04
#